data_2fd7b934eee119a90c262c6df90f8f9c
#
_entry.id   2fd7b934eee119a90c262c6df90f8f9c
#
_cell.length_a   1.000
_cell.length_b   1.000
_cell.length_c   1.000
_cell.angle_alpha   90.00
_cell.angle_beta   90.00
_cell.angle_gamma   90.00
#
_symmetry.space_group_name_H-M   'P 1'
#
loop_
_entity.id
_entity.type
_entity.pdbx_description
1 polymer ?
#
loop_
_entity_poly.entity_id
_entity_poly.type
_entity_poly.pdbx_seq_one_letter_code
_entity_poly.pdbx_strand_id
1 'polypeptide(L)'
;MQRAAPQRAAEGPRRAAGKGRTCRKNPTPSFAIPVYPAYLVERGTEGPLLSDINVKDTSPPLCLVHAADDPWTASSSFLLAVEYKKRDIPCEVHVYAKGGHGFGMKKKGLPVDAWLHRVVEWMDSMGYLTGTDSN
;
A
#
# COMPACT_ATOMS: atom_id res chain seq x y z
N MET A 1 -50.37 51.14 33.03
CA MET A 1 -50.22 49.86 32.30
C MET A 1 -49.07 50.02 31.27
N GLN A 2 -47.84 49.62 31.67
CA GLN A 2 -46.69 49.61 30.78
C GLN A 2 -46.39 48.18 30.36
N ARG A 3 -46.42 47.91 29.05
CA ARG A 3 -46.06 46.61 28.45
C ARG A 3 -44.52 46.52 28.35
N ALA A 4 -43.95 45.51 28.99
CA ALA A 4 -42.56 45.16 28.85
C ALA A 4 -42.29 44.61 27.45
N ALA A 5 -41.19 45.06 26.82
CA ALA A 5 -40.69 44.56 25.54
C ALA A 5 -39.96 43.21 25.75
N PRO A 6 -40.02 42.26 24.81
CA PRO A 6 -39.31 40.98 24.90
C PRO A 6 -37.81 41.16 24.70
N GLN A 7 -37.02 40.58 25.62
CA GLN A 7 -35.56 40.52 25.53
C GLN A 7 -35.14 39.54 24.40
N ARG A 8 -34.30 40.03 23.50
CA ARG A 8 -33.61 39.20 22.48
C ARG A 8 -32.63 38.26 23.20
N ALA A 9 -32.77 36.97 22.95
CA ALA A 9 -31.80 35.96 23.33
C ALA A 9 -30.49 36.20 22.55
N ALA A 10 -29.35 36.18 23.25
CA ALA A 10 -28.03 36.29 22.69
C ALA A 10 -27.71 35.03 21.84
N GLU A 11 -27.50 35.17 20.56
CA GLU A 11 -26.96 34.10 19.71
C GLU A 11 -25.51 33.86 20.14
N GLY A 12 -25.23 32.64 20.62
CA GLY A 12 -23.89 32.16 20.88
C GLY A 12 -23.07 31.99 19.58
N PRO A 13 -21.74 31.95 19.67
CA PRO A 13 -20.90 31.91 18.50
C PRO A 13 -21.16 30.66 17.65
N ARG A 14 -21.54 30.86 16.39
CA ARG A 14 -21.69 29.81 15.39
C ARG A 14 -20.35 29.12 15.18
N ARG A 15 -20.25 27.84 15.51
CA ARG A 15 -19.10 27.00 15.16
C ARG A 15 -18.87 27.09 13.65
N ALA A 16 -17.67 27.52 13.26
CA ALA A 16 -17.24 27.48 11.88
C ALA A 16 -17.29 26.02 11.40
N ALA A 17 -18.06 25.77 10.34
CA ALA A 17 -18.07 24.50 9.66
C ALA A 17 -16.65 24.18 9.17
N GLY A 18 -16.04 23.13 9.72
CA GLY A 18 -14.74 22.66 9.29
C GLY A 18 -14.79 22.44 7.79
N LYS A 19 -13.82 23.02 7.06
CA LYS A 19 -13.63 22.77 5.64
C LYS A 19 -13.46 21.26 5.46
N GLY A 20 -14.50 20.60 4.91
CA GLY A 20 -14.46 19.19 4.57
C GLY A 20 -13.22 18.93 3.72
N ARG A 21 -12.41 17.95 4.13
CA ARG A 21 -11.32 17.43 3.30
C ARG A 21 -11.96 16.97 1.99
N THR A 22 -11.74 17.71 0.93
CA THR A 22 -12.08 17.25 -0.42
C THR A 22 -11.26 16.01 -0.69
N CYS A 23 -11.93 14.86 -0.74
CA CYS A 23 -11.30 13.62 -1.18
C CYS A 23 -10.78 13.86 -2.60
N ARG A 24 -9.45 13.84 -2.80
CA ARG A 24 -8.87 13.94 -4.14
C ARG A 24 -9.42 12.77 -4.97
N LYS A 25 -10.01 13.07 -6.09
CA LYS A 25 -10.35 12.06 -7.10
C LYS A 25 -9.03 11.36 -7.48
N ASN A 26 -8.94 10.05 -7.23
CA ASN A 26 -7.77 9.19 -7.47
C ASN A 26 -6.51 9.57 -6.66
N PRO A 27 -6.48 9.34 -5.33
CA PRO A 27 -5.26 9.49 -4.56
C PRO A 27 -4.24 8.44 -5.01
N THR A 28 -3.06 8.88 -5.47
CA THR A 28 -1.93 7.97 -5.70
C THR A 28 -1.44 7.49 -4.33
N PRO A 29 -1.32 6.16 -4.08
CA PRO A 29 -0.77 5.66 -2.82
C PRO A 29 0.69 6.07 -2.67
N SER A 30 1.15 6.25 -1.43
CA SER A 30 2.55 6.59 -1.14
C SER A 30 3.49 5.41 -1.43
N PHE A 31 2.99 4.19 -1.29
CA PHE A 31 3.68 2.93 -1.58
C PHE A 31 2.65 1.81 -1.76
N ALA A 32 3.10 0.65 -2.24
CA ALA A 32 2.29 -0.55 -2.32
C ALA A 32 3.07 -1.78 -1.85
N ILE A 33 2.37 -2.74 -1.24
CA ILE A 33 2.93 -3.99 -0.73
C ILE A 33 2.11 -5.15 -1.29
N PRO A 34 2.35 -5.58 -2.53
CA PRO A 34 1.74 -6.78 -3.07
C PRO A 34 2.29 -8.03 -2.40
N VAL A 35 1.43 -8.80 -1.74
CA VAL A 35 1.79 -10.05 -1.10
C VAL A 35 1.18 -11.20 -1.90
N TYR A 36 2.02 -12.13 -2.36
CA TYR A 36 1.66 -13.21 -3.30
C TYR A 36 0.73 -12.73 -4.44
N PRO A 37 1.16 -11.71 -5.23
CA PRO A 37 0.32 -11.19 -6.29
C PRO A 37 0.03 -12.27 -7.33
N ALA A 38 -1.25 -12.40 -7.72
CA ALA A 38 -1.70 -13.27 -8.77
C ALA A 38 -2.12 -12.45 -10.00
N TYR A 39 -2.32 -13.13 -11.14
CA TYR A 39 -2.85 -12.51 -12.37
C TYR A 39 -1.99 -11.39 -12.98
N LEU A 40 -0.69 -11.37 -12.73
CA LEU A 40 0.23 -10.44 -13.39
C LEU A 40 0.75 -10.99 -14.73
N VAL A 41 0.69 -12.32 -14.89
CA VAL A 41 1.00 -13.05 -16.11
C VAL A 41 -0.14 -13.97 -16.47
N GLU A 42 -0.16 -14.50 -17.69
CA GLU A 42 -1.15 -15.49 -18.08
C GLU A 42 -0.99 -16.76 -17.22
N ARG A 43 -2.13 -17.30 -16.79
CA ARG A 43 -2.15 -18.47 -15.91
C ARG A 43 -1.42 -19.66 -16.53
N GLY A 44 -0.52 -20.26 -15.75
CA GLY A 44 0.28 -21.42 -16.18
C GLY A 44 1.46 -21.06 -17.05
N THR A 45 1.82 -19.77 -17.13
CA THR A 45 3.02 -19.30 -17.82
C THR A 45 3.98 -18.58 -16.87
N GLU A 46 5.23 -18.42 -17.30
CA GLU A 46 6.25 -17.65 -16.57
C GLU A 46 6.37 -16.19 -17.08
N GLY A 47 5.44 -15.77 -17.86
CA GLY A 47 5.38 -14.41 -18.42
C GLY A 47 5.19 -14.38 -19.92
N PRO A 48 5.17 -13.23 -20.59
CA PRO A 48 5.41 -11.88 -20.05
C PRO A 48 4.29 -11.36 -19.11
N LEU A 49 4.49 -10.16 -18.54
CA LEU A 49 3.41 -9.45 -17.85
C LEU A 49 2.23 -9.22 -18.80
N LEU A 50 1.02 -9.30 -18.27
CA LEU A 50 -0.19 -8.98 -19.02
C LEU A 50 -0.14 -7.52 -19.50
N SER A 51 -0.74 -7.26 -20.67
CA SER A 51 -0.68 -5.96 -21.34
C SER A 51 -1.36 -4.82 -20.57
N ASP A 52 -2.25 -5.13 -19.63
CA ASP A 52 -2.93 -4.18 -18.73
C ASP A 52 -2.07 -3.83 -17.50
N ILE A 53 -1.01 -4.59 -17.23
CA ILE A 53 -0.03 -4.28 -16.20
C ILE A 53 0.93 -3.22 -16.74
N ASN A 54 0.63 -1.97 -16.42
CA ASN A 54 1.38 -0.82 -16.94
C ASN A 54 2.02 -0.04 -15.80
N VAL A 55 3.34 -0.22 -15.62
CA VAL A 55 4.14 0.59 -14.70
C VAL A 55 4.41 1.95 -15.34
N LYS A 56 4.06 3.02 -14.65
CA LYS A 56 4.27 4.42 -15.07
C LYS A 56 5.33 5.08 -14.18
N ASP A 57 5.95 6.14 -14.65
CA ASP A 57 6.91 6.92 -13.86
C ASP A 57 6.29 7.49 -12.56
N THR A 58 4.96 7.57 -12.51
CA THR A 58 4.18 7.99 -11.32
C THR A 58 3.71 6.82 -10.46
N SER A 59 4.10 5.57 -10.79
CA SER A 59 3.77 4.41 -9.94
C SER A 59 4.45 4.53 -8.58
N PRO A 60 3.78 4.12 -7.49
CA PRO A 60 4.34 4.22 -6.15
C PRO A 60 5.47 3.20 -5.95
N PRO A 61 6.44 3.45 -5.05
CA PRO A 61 7.40 2.43 -4.62
C PRO A 61 6.72 1.13 -4.19
N LEU A 62 7.37 0.00 -4.44
CA LEU A 62 6.87 -1.34 -4.14
C LEU A 62 7.76 -2.11 -3.16
N CYS A 63 7.11 -2.90 -2.29
CA CYS A 63 7.74 -4.05 -1.64
C CYS A 63 6.93 -5.31 -1.97
N LEU A 64 7.49 -6.18 -2.80
CA LEU A 64 6.88 -7.43 -3.24
C LEU A 64 7.25 -8.58 -2.30
N VAL A 65 6.27 -9.39 -1.91
CA VAL A 65 6.49 -10.57 -1.09
C VAL A 65 5.85 -11.78 -1.74
N HIS A 66 6.63 -12.83 -2.02
CA HIS A 66 6.14 -14.03 -2.71
C HIS A 66 6.83 -15.30 -2.18
N ALA A 67 6.30 -16.47 -2.52
CA ALA A 67 6.94 -17.76 -2.31
C ALA A 67 7.21 -18.42 -3.66
N ALA A 68 8.38 -19.04 -3.82
CA ALA A 68 8.79 -19.65 -5.08
C ALA A 68 7.97 -20.91 -5.43
N ASP A 69 7.38 -21.54 -4.43
CA ASP A 69 6.49 -22.71 -4.56
C ASP A 69 4.99 -22.32 -4.71
N ASP A 70 4.71 -21.05 -4.97
CA ASP A 70 3.34 -20.58 -5.24
C ASP A 70 2.89 -21.04 -6.64
N PRO A 71 1.74 -21.73 -6.80
CA PRO A 71 1.24 -22.16 -8.09
C PRO A 71 0.83 -21.00 -9.02
N TRP A 72 0.72 -19.77 -8.53
CA TRP A 72 0.49 -18.57 -9.33
C TRP A 72 1.77 -17.91 -9.85
N THR A 73 2.87 -18.58 -9.73
CA THR A 73 4.23 -18.25 -10.13
C THR A 73 4.83 -16.96 -9.56
N ALA A 74 5.92 -17.10 -8.83
CA ALA A 74 6.71 -15.98 -8.34
C ALA A 74 7.44 -15.21 -9.47
N SER A 75 7.56 -15.77 -10.65
CA SER A 75 8.17 -15.11 -11.83
C SER A 75 7.48 -13.78 -12.14
N SER A 76 6.17 -13.69 -11.91
CA SER A 76 5.40 -12.45 -12.08
C SER A 76 5.95 -11.30 -11.23
N SER A 77 6.37 -11.56 -10.00
CA SER A 77 6.98 -10.56 -9.11
C SER A 77 8.34 -10.09 -9.61
N PHE A 78 9.16 -10.99 -10.14
CA PHE A 78 10.45 -10.62 -10.73
C PHE A 78 10.27 -9.78 -11.99
N LEU A 79 9.33 -10.14 -12.87
CA LEU A 79 9.03 -9.38 -14.07
C LEU A 79 8.54 -7.97 -13.73
N LEU A 80 7.66 -7.83 -12.74
CA LEU A 80 7.19 -6.54 -12.28
C LEU A 80 8.35 -5.70 -11.72
N ALA A 81 9.22 -6.29 -10.92
CA ALA A 81 10.40 -5.61 -10.37
C ALA A 81 11.34 -5.11 -11.46
N VAL A 82 11.52 -5.88 -12.56
CA VAL A 82 12.29 -5.44 -13.73
C VAL A 82 11.67 -4.19 -14.38
N GLU A 83 10.35 -4.14 -14.52
CA GLU A 83 9.67 -2.94 -15.05
C GLU A 83 9.83 -1.71 -14.15
N TYR A 84 9.83 -1.89 -12.83
CA TYR A 84 10.14 -0.84 -11.87
C TYR A 84 11.58 -0.36 -11.99
N LYS A 85 12.53 -1.30 -12.11
CA LYS A 85 13.95 -0.98 -12.27
C LYS A 85 14.23 -0.19 -13.54
N LYS A 86 13.58 -0.52 -14.65
CA LYS A 86 13.72 0.22 -15.93
C LYS A 86 13.33 1.70 -15.81
N ARG A 87 12.53 2.06 -14.80
CA ARG A 87 12.02 3.42 -14.55
C ARG A 87 12.66 4.10 -13.34
N ASP A 88 13.67 3.46 -12.75
CA ASP A 88 14.31 3.93 -11.50
C ASP A 88 13.32 4.19 -10.34
N ILE A 89 12.20 3.45 -10.32
CA ILE A 89 11.26 3.48 -9.22
C ILE A 89 11.71 2.49 -8.14
N PRO A 90 11.78 2.88 -6.85
CA PRO A 90 12.20 1.98 -5.79
C PRO A 90 11.31 0.72 -5.72
N CYS A 91 11.95 -0.43 -5.72
CA CYS A 91 11.28 -1.73 -5.61
C CYS A 91 12.15 -2.70 -4.81
N GLU A 92 11.58 -3.30 -3.79
CA GLU A 92 12.20 -4.38 -3.03
C GLU A 92 11.40 -5.67 -3.23
N VAL A 93 12.09 -6.82 -3.30
CA VAL A 93 11.47 -8.12 -3.56
C VAL A 93 11.97 -9.16 -2.58
N HIS A 94 11.05 -9.78 -1.86
CA HIS A 94 11.31 -10.92 -0.99
C HIS A 94 10.63 -12.16 -1.56
N VAL A 95 11.42 -13.10 -2.08
CA VAL A 95 10.91 -14.39 -2.54
C VAL A 95 11.47 -15.51 -1.67
N TYR A 96 10.60 -16.17 -0.94
CA TYR A 96 10.93 -17.29 -0.06
C TYR A 96 10.84 -18.61 -0.84
N ALA A 97 11.75 -19.54 -0.56
CA ALA A 97 11.75 -20.83 -1.24
C ALA A 97 10.46 -21.63 -1.03
N LYS A 98 9.85 -21.49 0.14
CA LYS A 98 8.61 -22.19 0.52
C LYS A 98 7.64 -21.24 1.22
N GLY A 99 6.35 -21.45 1.00
CA GLY A 99 5.28 -20.68 1.60
C GLY A 99 3.92 -21.00 0.97
N GLY A 100 3.93 -21.34 -0.31
CA GLY A 100 2.74 -21.52 -1.12
C GLY A 100 2.00 -20.19 -1.37
N HIS A 101 0.79 -20.28 -1.92
CA HIS A 101 -0.09 -19.13 -2.05
C HIS A 101 -0.87 -18.87 -0.76
N GLY A 102 -1.10 -17.60 -0.43
CA GLY A 102 -1.97 -17.25 0.71
C GLY A 102 -1.38 -17.59 2.08
N PHE A 103 -0.05 -17.51 2.26
CA PHE A 103 0.58 -17.84 3.55
C PHE A 103 0.13 -16.90 4.69
N GLY A 104 -0.26 -15.67 4.40
CA GLY A 104 -0.82 -14.72 5.36
C GLY A 104 0.03 -14.56 6.63
N MET A 105 -0.64 -14.50 7.79
CA MET A 105 -0.02 -14.34 9.11
C MET A 105 0.13 -15.67 9.87
N LYS A 106 -0.32 -16.78 9.28
CA LYS A 106 -0.26 -18.10 9.92
C LYS A 106 1.19 -18.59 9.98
N LYS A 107 1.70 -18.85 11.18
CA LYS A 107 3.03 -19.41 11.38
C LYS A 107 3.12 -20.83 10.85
N LYS A 108 4.13 -21.10 10.03
CA LYS A 108 4.40 -22.41 9.41
C LYS A 108 5.75 -23.00 9.85
N GLY A 109 6.52 -22.28 10.66
CA GLY A 109 7.88 -22.66 11.01
C GLY A 109 8.87 -22.50 9.84
N LEU A 110 8.56 -21.62 8.89
CA LEU A 110 9.34 -21.37 7.67
C LEU A 110 9.88 -19.93 7.64
N PRO A 111 10.96 -19.67 6.89
CA PRO A 111 11.50 -18.30 6.72
C PRO A 111 10.45 -17.26 6.28
N VAL A 112 9.43 -17.68 5.51
CA VAL A 112 8.33 -16.81 5.08
C VAL A 112 7.56 -16.22 6.27
N ASP A 113 7.59 -16.82 7.44
CA ASP A 113 6.92 -16.28 8.64
C ASP A 113 7.49 -14.93 9.08
N ALA A 114 8.66 -14.53 8.59
CA ALA A 114 9.30 -13.26 8.86
C ALA A 114 8.92 -12.16 7.85
N TRP A 115 8.06 -12.45 6.88
CA TRP A 115 7.78 -11.52 5.77
C TRP A 115 7.32 -10.14 6.23
N LEU A 116 6.43 -10.09 7.24
CA LEU A 116 5.94 -8.81 7.75
C LEU A 116 7.06 -7.98 8.39
N HIS A 117 7.99 -8.63 9.08
CA HIS A 117 9.15 -7.96 9.66
C HIS A 117 10.03 -7.32 8.56
N ARG A 118 10.26 -8.04 7.46
CA ARG A 118 10.99 -7.50 6.29
C ARG A 118 10.30 -6.28 5.69
N VAL A 119 8.98 -6.33 5.58
CA VAL A 119 8.18 -5.20 5.09
C VAL A 119 8.31 -3.97 6.02
N VAL A 120 8.26 -4.18 7.34
CA VAL A 120 8.43 -3.09 8.32
C VAL A 120 9.82 -2.47 8.22
N GLU A 121 10.88 -3.28 8.09
CA GLU A 121 12.25 -2.80 7.87
C GLU A 121 12.36 -1.98 6.57
N TRP A 122 11.72 -2.45 5.48
CA TRP A 122 11.67 -1.70 4.24
C TRP A 122 10.95 -0.36 4.42
N MET A 123 9.79 -0.34 5.08
CA MET A 123 9.04 0.89 5.35
C MET A 123 9.87 1.89 6.16
N ASP A 124 10.62 1.42 7.14
CA ASP A 124 11.52 2.25 7.95
C ASP A 124 12.65 2.82 7.09
N SER A 125 13.31 1.99 6.29
CA SER A 125 14.40 2.40 5.39
C SER A 125 13.96 3.44 4.36
N MET A 126 12.68 3.40 3.96
CA MET A 126 12.06 4.35 3.02
C MET A 126 11.50 5.61 3.71
N GLY A 127 11.61 5.71 5.03
CA GLY A 127 11.13 6.85 5.80
C GLY A 127 9.61 6.90 5.99
N TYR A 128 8.89 5.81 5.76
CA TYR A 128 7.43 5.78 5.92
C TYR A 128 6.98 5.64 7.37
N LEU A 129 7.85 5.19 8.27
CA LEU A 129 7.57 5.02 9.70
C LEU A 129 8.05 6.21 10.55
N THR A 130 8.89 7.09 10.03
CA THR A 130 9.36 8.29 10.71
C THR A 130 8.34 9.42 10.56
N GLY A 131 7.32 9.42 11.40
CA GLY A 131 6.25 10.41 11.28
C GLY A 131 5.41 10.58 12.54
N THR A 132 6.03 10.50 13.72
CA THR A 132 5.51 11.07 14.97
C THR A 132 6.60 10.95 16.01
N ASP A 133 7.28 12.04 16.26
CA ASP A 133 7.69 12.53 17.57
C ASP A 133 8.94 13.37 17.46
N SER A 134 8.72 14.60 16.98
CA SER A 134 9.57 15.71 17.37
C SER A 134 8.69 16.65 18.16
N ASN A 135 8.60 16.37 19.45
CA ASN A 135 8.14 17.34 20.44
C ASN A 135 9.27 17.56 21.42
#